data_bfae48c49c31d53b4d7439cca3fff2c2
#
_entry.id   bfae48c49c31d53b4d7439cca3fff2c2
#
_cell.length_a   1.000
_cell.length_b   1.000
_cell.length_c   1.000
_cell.angle_alpha   90.00
_cell.angle_beta   90.00
_cell.angle_gamma   90.00
#
_symmetry.space_group_name_H-M   'P 1'
#
loop_
_entity.id
_entity.type
_entity.pdbx_description
1 polymer ?
#
loop_
_entity_poly.entity_id
_entity_poly.type
_entity_poly.pdbx_seq_one_letter_code
_entity_poly.pdbx_strand_id
1 'polypeptide(L)'
;VDVEKFVKNILDMTIETHKSHAKLHETLHSLSASDKDVGARFLELENHVTKNLSEKLPELGVKTQNCAEKVHLSMNLIQSFAHEYVFDHHPYIDYEAMYEIVLSTIVNMFR
;
A
#
# COMPACT_ATOMS: atom_id res chain seq x y z
N VAL A 1 -11.56 -14.61 7.39
CA VAL A 1 -11.53 -13.18 7.07
C VAL A 1 -11.83 -12.96 5.60
N ASP A 2 -12.56 -11.92 5.29
CA ASP A 2 -12.84 -11.52 3.90
C ASP A 2 -11.67 -10.71 3.36
N VAL A 3 -10.84 -11.36 2.56
CA VAL A 3 -9.61 -10.76 2.00
C VAL A 3 -9.93 -9.55 1.12
N GLU A 4 -10.95 -9.66 0.27
CA GLU A 4 -11.36 -8.57 -0.62
C GLU A 4 -11.75 -7.32 0.16
N LYS A 5 -12.58 -7.47 1.19
CA LYS A 5 -13.01 -6.37 2.05
C LYS A 5 -11.84 -5.76 2.79
N PHE A 6 -10.94 -6.60 3.30
CA PHE A 6 -9.74 -6.15 4.01
C PHE A 6 -8.83 -5.31 3.11
N VAL A 7 -8.54 -5.81 1.90
CA VAL A 7 -7.70 -5.10 0.93
C VAL A 7 -8.35 -3.80 0.48
N LYS A 8 -9.65 -3.83 0.21
CA LYS A 8 -10.42 -2.64 -0.18
C LYS A 8 -10.34 -1.56 0.89
N ASN A 9 -10.49 -1.93 2.15
CA ASN A 9 -10.39 -0.97 3.26
C ASN A 9 -9.01 -0.33 3.33
N ILE A 10 -7.94 -1.11 3.18
CA ILE A 10 -6.57 -0.59 3.18
C ILE A 10 -6.37 0.37 2.00
N LEU A 11 -6.81 -0.03 0.82
CA LEU A 11 -6.69 0.78 -0.40
C LEU A 11 -7.42 2.12 -0.24
N ASP A 12 -8.67 2.09 0.23
CA ASP A 12 -9.48 3.29 0.44
C ASP A 12 -8.87 4.20 1.51
N MET A 13 -8.40 3.64 2.62
CA MET A 13 -7.72 4.39 3.68
C MET A 13 -6.44 5.05 3.19
N THR A 14 -5.66 4.35 2.37
CA THR A 14 -4.41 4.87 1.82
C THR A 14 -4.68 6.05 0.89
N ILE A 15 -5.69 5.93 0.01
CA ILE A 15 -6.10 7.02 -0.87
C ILE A 15 -6.54 8.23 -0.03
N GLU A 16 -7.37 8.02 0.97
CA GLU A 16 -7.88 9.08 1.82
C GLU A 16 -6.78 9.78 2.62
N THR A 17 -5.83 9.01 3.12
CA THR A 17 -4.66 9.56 3.82
C THR A 17 -3.81 10.43 2.90
N HIS A 18 -3.60 10.00 1.66
CA HIS A 18 -2.88 10.82 0.67
C HIS A 18 -3.61 12.14 0.39
N LYS A 19 -4.93 12.11 0.28
CA LYS A 19 -5.74 13.32 0.07
C LYS A 19 -5.67 14.27 1.26
N SER A 20 -5.85 13.74 2.48
CA SER A 20 -5.94 14.55 3.72
C SER A 20 -4.61 15.14 4.15
N HIS A 21 -3.50 14.45 3.87
CA HIS A 21 -2.17 14.83 4.32
C HIS A 21 -1.19 15.04 3.16
N ALA A 22 -1.70 15.54 2.05
CA ALA A 22 -0.92 15.70 0.81
C ALA A 22 0.38 16.45 1.03
N LYS A 23 0.32 17.61 1.70
CA LYS A 23 1.50 18.45 1.94
C LYS A 23 2.51 17.79 2.87
N LEU A 24 2.02 17.15 3.93
CA LEU A 24 2.88 16.42 4.86
C LEU A 24 3.56 15.24 4.18
N HIS A 25 2.80 14.49 3.39
CA HIS A 25 3.32 13.35 2.62
C HIS A 25 4.43 13.80 1.66
N GLU A 26 4.20 14.87 0.93
CA GLU A 26 5.18 15.45 0.00
C GLU A 26 6.46 15.90 0.72
N THR A 27 6.31 16.58 1.85
CA THR A 27 7.43 17.02 2.68
C THR A 27 8.25 15.83 3.19
N LEU A 28 7.59 14.80 3.70
CA LEU A 28 8.25 13.60 4.21
C LEU A 28 8.96 12.82 3.10
N HIS A 29 8.37 12.76 1.92
CA HIS A 29 8.98 12.13 0.75
C HIS A 29 10.28 12.84 0.37
N SER A 30 10.23 14.17 0.32
CA SER A 30 11.40 14.99 0.01
C SER A 30 12.51 14.81 1.05
N LEU A 31 12.15 14.81 2.35
CA LEU A 31 13.09 14.58 3.43
C LEU A 31 13.70 13.18 3.39
N SER A 32 12.93 12.16 3.08
CA SER A 32 13.43 10.79 2.94
C SER A 32 14.48 10.66 1.86
N ALA A 33 14.34 11.41 0.77
CA ALA A 33 15.29 11.39 -0.34
C ALA A 33 16.59 12.12 -0.01
N SER A 34 16.54 13.14 0.85
CA SER A 34 17.70 13.99 1.15
C SER A 34 18.34 13.73 2.52
N ASP A 35 17.63 13.09 3.45
CA ASP A 35 18.10 12.80 4.81
C ASP A 35 18.11 11.30 5.05
N LYS A 36 19.29 10.74 5.26
CA LYS A 36 19.48 9.29 5.47
C LYS A 36 18.77 8.77 6.71
N ASP A 37 18.72 9.55 7.77
CA ASP A 37 18.08 9.13 9.03
C ASP A 37 16.56 9.04 8.86
N VAL A 38 15.97 10.01 8.16
CA VAL A 38 14.54 10.01 7.85
C VAL A 38 14.21 8.84 6.93
N GLY A 39 15.02 8.62 5.90
CA GLY A 39 14.84 7.49 4.98
C GLY A 39 14.93 6.13 5.70
N ALA A 40 15.89 5.99 6.61
CA ALA A 40 16.06 4.77 7.40
C ALA A 40 14.86 4.50 8.31
N ARG A 41 14.27 5.53 8.90
CA ARG A 41 13.08 5.40 9.75
C ARG A 41 11.85 4.99 8.96
N PHE A 42 11.69 5.50 7.75
CA PHE A 42 10.62 5.06 6.84
C PHE A 42 10.78 3.59 6.46
N LEU A 43 12.00 3.18 6.14
CA LEU A 43 12.28 1.78 5.82
C LEU A 43 11.98 0.86 7.00
N GLU A 44 12.36 1.27 8.20
CA GLU A 44 12.04 0.56 9.45
C GLU A 44 10.54 0.40 9.65
N LEU A 45 9.78 1.48 9.44
CA LEU A 45 8.32 1.46 9.58
C LEU A 45 7.68 0.51 8.55
N GLU A 46 8.11 0.59 7.30
CA GLU A 46 7.66 -0.32 6.24
C GLU A 46 7.92 -1.78 6.61
N ASN A 47 9.14 -2.08 7.06
CA ASN A 47 9.52 -3.43 7.45
C ASN A 47 8.69 -3.92 8.63
N HIS A 48 8.43 -3.06 9.60
CA HIS A 48 7.61 -3.38 10.77
C HIS A 48 6.18 -3.72 10.38
N VAL A 49 5.56 -2.92 9.52
CA VAL A 49 4.19 -3.15 9.05
C VAL A 49 4.12 -4.44 8.23
N THR A 50 5.05 -4.65 7.31
CA THR A 50 5.11 -5.86 6.49
C THR A 50 5.23 -7.10 7.36
N LYS A 51 6.14 -7.07 8.34
CA LYS A 51 6.36 -8.20 9.26
C LYS A 51 5.10 -8.49 10.09
N ASN A 52 4.51 -7.46 10.68
CA ASN A 52 3.31 -7.64 11.51
C ASN A 52 2.14 -8.20 10.72
N LEU A 53 1.89 -7.69 9.52
CA LEU A 53 0.82 -8.18 8.67
C LEU A 53 1.05 -9.62 8.23
N SER A 54 2.29 -9.95 7.82
CA SER A 54 2.60 -11.30 7.37
C SER A 54 2.50 -12.34 8.49
N GLU A 55 2.70 -11.94 9.74
CA GLU A 55 2.51 -12.80 10.91
C GLU A 55 1.03 -12.94 11.28
N LYS A 56 0.24 -11.88 11.12
CA LYS A 56 -1.19 -11.87 11.48
C LYS A 56 -2.09 -12.56 10.48
N LEU A 57 -1.79 -12.47 9.19
CA LEU A 57 -2.64 -13.06 8.16
C LEU A 57 -2.87 -14.56 8.34
N PRO A 58 -1.85 -15.38 8.62
CA PRO A 58 -2.09 -16.81 8.91
C PRO A 58 -2.98 -17.04 10.13
N GLU A 59 -2.87 -16.22 11.16
CA GLU A 59 -3.72 -16.30 12.35
C GLU A 59 -5.18 -16.00 12.02
N LEU A 60 -5.43 -15.18 11.00
CA LEU A 60 -6.78 -14.83 10.54
C LEU A 60 -7.32 -15.81 9.51
N GLY A 61 -6.59 -16.88 9.21
CA GLY A 61 -7.02 -17.92 8.29
C GLY A 61 -6.53 -17.74 6.86
N VAL A 62 -5.71 -16.74 6.58
CA VAL A 62 -5.12 -16.53 5.26
C VAL A 62 -3.81 -17.29 5.18
N LYS A 63 -3.86 -18.49 4.58
CA LYS A 63 -2.68 -19.35 4.45
C LYS A 63 -2.16 -19.30 3.02
N THR A 64 -0.98 -18.75 2.84
CA THR A 64 -0.36 -18.62 1.54
C THR A 64 1.16 -18.76 1.68
N GLN A 65 1.81 -19.17 0.60
CA GLN A 65 3.26 -19.20 0.53
C GLN A 65 3.78 -17.79 0.29
N ASN A 66 4.99 -17.53 0.79
CA ASN A 66 5.66 -16.23 0.59
C ASN A 66 4.80 -15.05 1.04
N CYS A 67 4.21 -15.19 2.23
CA CYS A 67 3.27 -14.19 2.74
C CYS A 67 3.92 -12.81 2.88
N ALA A 68 5.15 -12.74 3.42
CA ALA A 68 5.86 -11.47 3.58
C ALA A 68 6.11 -10.77 2.25
N GLU A 69 6.52 -11.52 1.23
CA GLU A 69 6.78 -11.00 -0.11
C GLU A 69 5.49 -10.47 -0.76
N LYS A 70 4.39 -11.21 -0.60
CA LYS A 70 3.08 -10.79 -1.11
C LYS A 70 2.55 -9.55 -0.41
N VAL A 71 2.70 -9.47 0.90
CA VAL A 71 2.31 -8.29 1.68
C VAL A 71 3.14 -7.07 1.25
N HIS A 72 4.45 -7.22 1.16
CA HIS A 72 5.34 -6.14 0.77
C HIS A 72 5.03 -5.62 -0.63
N LEU A 73 4.85 -6.52 -1.59
CA LEU A 73 4.50 -6.16 -2.98
C LEU A 73 3.14 -5.47 -3.03
N SER A 74 2.16 -5.97 -2.27
CA SER A 74 0.83 -5.35 -2.19
C SER A 74 0.90 -3.93 -1.65
N MET A 75 1.69 -3.70 -0.61
CA MET A 75 1.90 -2.37 -0.04
C MET A 75 2.52 -1.41 -1.05
N ASN A 76 3.54 -1.87 -1.78
CA ASN A 76 4.16 -1.06 -2.83
C ASN A 76 3.14 -0.68 -3.91
N LEU A 77 2.33 -1.63 -4.34
CA LEU A 77 1.31 -1.42 -5.36
C LEU A 77 0.25 -0.42 -4.89
N ILE A 78 -0.23 -0.57 -3.66
CA ILE A 78 -1.24 0.33 -3.07
C ILE A 78 -0.68 1.74 -2.94
N GLN A 79 0.53 1.90 -2.42
CA GLN A 79 1.15 3.20 -2.23
C GLN A 79 1.39 3.91 -3.57
N SER A 80 1.91 3.19 -4.54
CA SER A 80 2.16 3.71 -5.88
C SER A 80 0.87 4.17 -6.56
N PHE A 81 -0.17 3.34 -6.49
CA PHE A 81 -1.48 3.67 -7.06
C PHE A 81 -2.10 4.89 -6.37
N ALA A 82 -2.10 4.91 -5.04
CA ALA A 82 -2.69 6.02 -4.27
C ALA A 82 -1.98 7.35 -4.58
N HIS A 83 -0.66 7.33 -4.68
CA HIS A 83 0.13 8.51 -5.01
C HIS A 83 -0.24 9.04 -6.41
N GLU A 84 -0.28 8.18 -7.40
CA GLU A 84 -0.65 8.58 -8.76
C GLU A 84 -2.09 9.06 -8.83
N TYR A 85 -3.01 8.34 -8.17
CA TYR A 85 -4.43 8.70 -8.12
C TYR A 85 -4.67 10.10 -7.55
N VAL A 86 -3.94 10.45 -6.49
CA VAL A 86 -4.17 11.73 -5.79
C VAL A 86 -3.39 12.87 -6.42
N PHE A 87 -2.12 12.64 -6.82
CA PHE A 87 -1.22 13.72 -7.18
C PHE A 87 -0.84 13.79 -8.65
N ASP A 88 -1.01 12.71 -9.40
CA ASP A 88 -0.33 12.57 -10.68
C ASP A 88 -1.23 11.94 -11.75
N HIS A 89 -2.47 12.42 -11.82
CA HIS A 89 -3.45 11.92 -12.78
C HIS A 89 -2.98 12.07 -14.22
N HIS A 90 -3.04 10.99 -14.97
CA HIS A 90 -2.80 11.01 -16.40
C HIS A 90 -4.13 11.02 -17.14
N PRO A 91 -4.32 11.90 -18.15
CA PRO A 91 -5.64 12.09 -18.78
C PRO A 91 -6.15 10.89 -19.59
N TYR A 92 -5.26 9.96 -19.94
CA TYR A 92 -5.63 8.78 -20.74
C TYR A 92 -5.89 7.52 -19.88
N ILE A 93 -5.84 7.65 -18.56
CA ILE A 93 -6.03 6.53 -17.63
C ILE A 93 -7.42 6.62 -16.97
N ASP A 94 -8.14 5.50 -17.00
CA ASP A 94 -9.38 5.32 -16.23
C ASP A 94 -9.02 4.80 -14.83
N TYR A 95 -9.06 5.68 -13.84
CA TYR A 95 -8.64 5.35 -12.47
C TYR A 95 -9.64 4.46 -11.73
N GLU A 96 -10.91 4.44 -12.12
CA GLU A 96 -11.86 3.47 -11.58
C GLU A 96 -11.50 2.05 -12.04
N ALA A 97 -11.18 1.90 -13.32
CA ALA A 97 -10.71 0.63 -13.86
C ALA A 97 -9.39 0.21 -13.23
N MET A 98 -8.46 1.14 -13.08
CA MET A 98 -7.16 0.88 -12.44
C MET A 98 -7.31 0.44 -10.98
N TYR A 99 -8.22 1.08 -10.25
CA TYR A 99 -8.56 0.70 -8.86
C TYR A 99 -9.01 -0.76 -8.80
N GLU A 100 -9.93 -1.16 -9.66
CA GLU A 100 -10.44 -2.55 -9.70
C GLU A 100 -9.34 -3.55 -10.07
N ILE A 101 -8.43 -3.17 -10.97
CA ILE A 101 -7.29 -4.02 -11.33
C ILE A 101 -6.34 -4.20 -10.14
N VAL A 102 -6.02 -3.12 -9.42
CA VAL A 102 -5.18 -3.19 -8.22
C VAL A 102 -5.82 -4.09 -7.17
N LEU A 103 -7.10 -3.88 -6.89
CA LEU A 103 -7.84 -4.67 -5.90
C LEU A 103 -7.83 -6.15 -6.27
N SER A 104 -8.21 -6.51 -7.49
CA SER A 104 -8.27 -7.90 -7.92
C SER A 104 -6.89 -8.55 -7.97
N THR A 105 -5.87 -7.82 -8.37
CA THR A 105 -4.49 -8.32 -8.42
C THR A 105 -4.01 -8.72 -7.01
N ILE A 106 -4.24 -7.86 -6.03
CA ILE A 106 -3.83 -8.13 -4.64
C ILE A 106 -4.65 -9.29 -4.06
N VAL A 107 -5.96 -9.28 -4.23
CA VAL A 107 -6.82 -10.35 -3.72
C VAL A 107 -6.38 -11.71 -4.28
N ASN A 108 -6.07 -11.77 -5.58
CA ASN A 108 -5.65 -13.01 -6.23
C ASN A 108 -4.30 -13.52 -5.72
N MET A 109 -3.43 -12.64 -5.24
CA MET A 109 -2.16 -13.08 -4.62
C MET A 109 -2.37 -13.93 -3.36
N PHE A 110 -3.48 -13.69 -2.64
CA PHE A 110 -3.76 -14.34 -1.36
C PHE A 110 -4.78 -15.48 -1.44
N ARG A 111 -5.23 -15.80 -2.60
CA ARG A 111 -6.16 -16.93 -2.84
C ARG A 111 -5.45 -18.23 -3.10
#